data_20970c6dc3d0c9f3e25b6dffd4b2ca2d
#
_entry.id   20970c6dc3d0c9f3e25b6dffd4b2ca2d
#
_cell.length_a   1.000
_cell.length_b   1.000
_cell.length_c   1.000
_cell.angle_alpha   90.00
_cell.angle_beta   90.00
_cell.angle_gamma   90.00
#
_symmetry.space_group_name_H-M   'P 1'
#
loop_
_entity.id
_entity.type
_entity.pdbx_description
1 polymer ?
#
loop_
_entity_poly.entity_id
_entity_poly.type
_entity_poly.pdbx_seq_one_letter_code
_entity_poly.pdbx_strand_id
1 'polypeptide(L)'
;GKLSEIAKLSEEEARDLYLHQIGEKYEKDAKGLIEKHKKKIESEKTEIAREILLKSIQQYAGDVTSEVTTTLIQIPSDDIKGKLIGKEGRNITTFEKMAGVSLIIDDTPDTVFISAFDLYRRYIAKKSLEKLIEDGRIQPARIEEVVKATESEGEILLKEIGNKVLEELNIHSIPDEIIPIIGRLRFRTSYGQNMLKHSKEVSIIAEA
;
A
#
# COMPACT_ATOMS: atom_id res chain seq x y z
N GLY A 1 -49.06 -16.61 -54.35
CA GLY A 1 -48.38 -16.55 -53.08
C GLY A 1 -47.17 -17.46 -53.03
N LYS A 2 -46.42 -17.45 -51.98
CA LYS A 2 -45.14 -18.18 -51.74
C LYS A 2 -45.22 -19.69 -52.06
N LEU A 3 -46.39 -20.33 -51.86
CA LEU A 3 -46.61 -21.77 -52.19
C LEU A 3 -46.59 -22.07 -53.66
N SER A 4 -46.98 -21.14 -54.53
CA SER A 4 -47.01 -21.35 -56.00
C SER A 4 -45.64 -21.11 -56.65
N GLU A 5 -44.75 -20.38 -55.95
CA GLU A 5 -43.37 -20.22 -56.38
C GLU A 5 -42.52 -21.44 -55.98
N ILE A 6 -42.75 -22.00 -54.79
CA ILE A 6 -42.05 -23.19 -54.27
C ILE A 6 -42.41 -24.44 -55.12
N ALA A 7 -43.65 -24.52 -55.64
CA ALA A 7 -44.09 -25.64 -56.48
C ALA A 7 -43.43 -25.70 -57.87
N LYS A 8 -42.63 -24.72 -58.27
CA LYS A 8 -41.93 -24.67 -59.56
C LYS A 8 -40.40 -24.94 -59.42
N LEU A 9 -39.91 -25.12 -58.20
CA LEU A 9 -38.51 -25.38 -57.95
C LEU A 9 -38.18 -26.86 -58.04
N SER A 10 -37.02 -27.19 -58.55
CA SER A 10 -36.47 -28.55 -58.45
C SER A 10 -36.18 -28.88 -56.95
N GLU A 11 -36.04 -30.16 -56.67
CA GLU A 11 -35.75 -30.63 -55.28
C GLU A 11 -34.46 -30.04 -54.71
N GLU A 12 -33.40 -29.82 -55.51
CA GLU A 12 -32.14 -29.19 -55.13
C GLU A 12 -32.31 -27.69 -54.84
N GLU A 13 -33.03 -26.98 -55.73
CA GLU A 13 -33.32 -25.56 -55.56
C GLU A 13 -34.16 -25.28 -54.30
N ALA A 14 -35.12 -26.13 -54.00
CA ALA A 14 -35.98 -26.05 -52.82
C ALA A 14 -35.14 -26.28 -51.53
N ARG A 15 -34.20 -27.23 -51.57
CA ARG A 15 -33.30 -27.54 -50.50
C ARG A 15 -32.36 -26.39 -50.24
N ASP A 16 -31.74 -25.81 -51.26
CA ASP A 16 -30.83 -24.70 -51.13
C ASP A 16 -31.53 -23.43 -50.59
N LEU A 17 -32.71 -23.14 -51.09
CA LEU A 17 -33.53 -22.04 -50.58
C LEU A 17 -33.90 -22.23 -49.12
N TYR A 18 -34.21 -23.45 -48.70
CA TYR A 18 -34.55 -23.78 -47.33
C TYR A 18 -33.32 -23.64 -46.40
N LEU A 19 -32.18 -24.15 -46.84
CA LEU A 19 -30.93 -24.01 -46.09
C LEU A 19 -30.50 -22.55 -45.94
N HIS A 20 -30.67 -21.75 -47.01
CA HIS A 20 -30.38 -20.31 -46.95
C HIS A 20 -31.30 -19.58 -45.96
N GLN A 21 -32.63 -19.85 -46.00
CA GLN A 21 -33.58 -19.23 -45.05
C GLN A 21 -33.32 -19.65 -43.61
N ILE A 22 -32.93 -20.89 -43.36
CA ILE A 22 -32.52 -21.36 -42.05
C ILE A 22 -31.27 -20.64 -41.62
N GLY A 23 -30.25 -20.53 -42.50
CA GLY A 23 -29.01 -19.81 -42.24
C GLY A 23 -29.24 -18.35 -41.82
N GLU A 24 -30.05 -17.61 -42.60
CA GLU A 24 -30.42 -16.22 -42.28
C GLU A 24 -31.14 -16.08 -40.92
N LYS A 25 -32.07 -17.02 -40.65
CA LYS A 25 -32.81 -17.04 -39.38
C LYS A 25 -31.88 -17.28 -38.20
N TYR A 26 -31.00 -18.29 -38.29
CA TYR A 26 -30.03 -18.57 -37.21
C TYR A 26 -29.01 -17.46 -37.03
N GLU A 27 -28.56 -16.82 -38.12
CA GLU A 27 -27.66 -15.67 -38.04
C GLU A 27 -28.32 -14.48 -37.32
N LYS A 28 -29.59 -14.22 -37.61
CA LYS A 28 -30.35 -13.17 -36.94
C LYS A 28 -30.61 -13.48 -35.48
N ASP A 29 -30.93 -14.72 -35.13
CA ASP A 29 -31.12 -15.17 -33.75
C ASP A 29 -29.80 -15.11 -32.97
N ALA A 30 -28.68 -15.53 -33.57
CA ALA A 30 -27.36 -15.45 -32.99
C ALA A 30 -26.91 -14.00 -32.72
N LYS A 31 -27.13 -13.09 -33.71
CA LYS A 31 -26.88 -11.65 -33.53
C LYS A 31 -27.71 -11.08 -32.38
N GLY A 32 -28.99 -11.43 -32.28
CA GLY A 32 -29.86 -11.00 -31.18
C GLY A 32 -29.40 -11.49 -29.80
N LEU A 33 -28.92 -12.74 -29.75
CA LEU A 33 -28.39 -13.33 -28.53
C LEU A 33 -27.08 -12.64 -28.09
N ILE A 34 -26.17 -12.38 -29.04
CA ILE A 34 -24.91 -11.67 -28.79
C ILE A 34 -25.18 -10.25 -28.27
N GLU A 35 -26.12 -9.51 -28.92
CA GLU A 35 -26.46 -8.16 -28.45
C GLU A 35 -27.08 -8.17 -27.06
N LYS A 36 -27.94 -9.13 -26.76
CA LYS A 36 -28.55 -9.30 -25.45
C LYS A 36 -27.47 -9.58 -24.38
N HIS A 37 -26.51 -10.46 -24.68
CA HIS A 37 -25.40 -10.75 -23.78
C HIS A 37 -24.45 -9.55 -23.62
N LYS A 38 -24.16 -8.82 -24.70
CA LYS A 38 -23.37 -7.58 -24.61
C LYS A 38 -24.04 -6.56 -23.69
N LYS A 39 -25.34 -6.32 -23.85
CA LYS A 39 -26.07 -5.39 -22.96
C LYS A 39 -26.08 -5.86 -21.51
N LYS A 40 -26.21 -7.16 -21.27
CA LYS A 40 -26.15 -7.74 -19.93
C LYS A 40 -24.77 -7.53 -19.29
N ILE A 41 -23.70 -7.85 -20.03
CA ILE A 41 -22.32 -7.64 -19.58
C ILE A 41 -22.07 -6.15 -19.29
N GLU A 42 -22.54 -5.24 -20.15
CA GLU A 42 -22.38 -3.80 -19.99
C GLU A 42 -23.09 -3.26 -18.74
N SER A 43 -24.28 -3.81 -18.41
CA SER A 43 -25.00 -3.45 -17.17
C SER A 43 -24.35 -4.08 -15.91
N GLU A 44 -23.92 -5.33 -16.01
CA GLU A 44 -23.32 -6.04 -14.87
C GLU A 44 -21.91 -5.54 -14.54
N LYS A 45 -21.12 -5.11 -15.55
CA LYS A 45 -19.78 -4.59 -15.29
C LYS A 45 -19.80 -3.36 -14.37
N THR A 46 -20.79 -2.50 -14.51
CA THR A 46 -20.93 -1.31 -13.66
C THR A 46 -21.27 -1.69 -12.22
N GLU A 47 -22.14 -2.68 -12.04
CA GLU A 47 -22.51 -3.21 -10.72
C GLU A 47 -21.32 -3.92 -10.06
N ILE A 48 -20.61 -4.76 -10.82
CA ILE A 48 -19.40 -5.46 -10.34
C ILE A 48 -18.29 -4.45 -9.99
N ALA A 49 -18.06 -3.45 -10.84
CA ALA A 49 -17.08 -2.39 -10.55
C ALA A 49 -17.46 -1.61 -9.29
N ARG A 50 -18.73 -1.30 -9.10
CA ARG A 50 -19.25 -0.63 -7.90
C ARG A 50 -19.07 -1.50 -6.65
N GLU A 51 -19.35 -2.80 -6.74
CA GLU A 51 -19.17 -3.75 -5.63
C GLU A 51 -17.69 -3.90 -5.25
N ILE A 52 -16.79 -3.99 -6.25
CA ILE A 52 -15.35 -4.03 -6.03
C ILE A 52 -14.86 -2.73 -5.38
N LEU A 53 -15.32 -1.57 -5.86
CA LEU A 53 -14.98 -0.28 -5.25
C LEU A 53 -15.49 -0.17 -3.81
N LEU A 54 -16.73 -0.58 -3.55
CA LEU A 54 -17.29 -0.57 -2.19
C LEU A 54 -16.54 -1.50 -1.25
N LYS A 55 -16.18 -2.72 -1.69
CA LYS A 55 -15.35 -3.64 -0.91
C LYS A 55 -13.96 -3.08 -0.67
N SER A 56 -13.36 -2.48 -1.70
CA SER A 56 -12.06 -1.82 -1.57
C SER A 56 -12.12 -0.66 -0.57
N ILE A 57 -13.10 0.23 -0.69
CA ILE A 57 -13.32 1.33 0.26
C ILE A 57 -13.51 0.81 1.68
N GLN A 58 -14.32 -0.23 1.89
CA GLN A 58 -14.53 -0.83 3.22
C GLN A 58 -13.26 -1.47 3.77
N GLN A 59 -12.46 -2.11 2.93
CA GLN A 59 -11.19 -2.73 3.30
C GLN A 59 -10.13 -1.67 3.62
N TYR A 60 -10.09 -0.57 2.87
CA TYR A 60 -9.18 0.56 3.11
C TYR A 60 -9.66 1.50 4.22
N ALA A 61 -10.95 1.60 4.50
CA ALA A 61 -11.46 2.38 5.62
C ALA A 61 -11.03 1.81 7.00
N GLY A 62 -10.61 0.53 7.05
CA GLY A 62 -10.00 -0.08 8.23
C GLY A 62 -8.53 0.31 8.46
N ASP A 63 -7.84 0.76 7.42
CA ASP A 63 -6.42 1.17 7.46
C ASP A 63 -6.23 2.69 7.68
N VAL A 64 -7.21 3.37 8.25
CA VAL A 64 -7.00 4.74 8.76
C VAL A 64 -6.02 4.61 9.91
N THR A 65 -4.74 4.77 9.60
CA THR A 65 -3.72 5.04 10.61
C THR A 65 -4.12 6.34 11.28
N SER A 66 -4.72 6.24 12.47
CA SER A 66 -4.84 7.39 13.36
C SER A 66 -3.44 8.00 13.41
N GLU A 67 -3.32 9.32 13.28
CA GLU A 67 -2.06 10.04 13.44
C GLU A 67 -1.61 9.94 14.90
N VAL A 68 -1.25 8.72 15.32
CA VAL A 68 -0.72 8.46 16.64
C VAL A 68 0.70 9.01 16.63
N THR A 69 0.91 10.10 17.32
CA THR A 69 2.23 10.75 17.45
C THR A 69 3.19 9.96 18.34
N THR A 70 2.72 8.89 18.98
CA THR A 70 3.49 8.06 19.92
C THR A 70 3.66 6.63 19.42
N THR A 71 4.78 6.04 19.73
CA THR A 71 5.09 4.62 19.48
C THR A 71 5.44 3.94 20.79
N LEU A 72 4.70 2.87 21.13
CA LEU A 72 4.94 2.07 22.32
C LEU A 72 6.11 1.12 22.06
N ILE A 73 6.99 0.98 23.07
CA ILE A 73 8.09 0.01 23.10
C ILE A 73 7.98 -0.78 24.38
N GLN A 74 7.93 -2.10 24.23
CA GLN A 74 8.03 -2.99 25.38
C GLN A 74 9.50 -3.15 25.80
N ILE A 75 9.75 -3.08 27.09
CA ILE A 75 11.04 -3.29 27.72
C ILE A 75 11.01 -4.55 28.59
N PRO A 76 12.12 -5.27 28.72
CA PRO A 76 12.16 -6.54 29.47
C PRO A 76 11.87 -6.41 30.97
N SER A 77 12.12 -5.26 31.56
CA SER A 77 11.83 -4.95 32.96
C SER A 77 11.87 -3.45 33.24
N ASP A 78 11.19 -3.02 34.30
CA ASP A 78 11.20 -1.62 34.74
C ASP A 78 12.56 -1.11 35.17
N ASP A 79 13.52 -1.98 35.51
CA ASP A 79 14.93 -1.57 35.82
C ASP A 79 15.58 -0.87 34.63
N ILE A 80 15.11 -1.16 33.40
CA ILE A 80 15.62 -0.49 32.20
C ILE A 80 15.19 0.98 32.15
N LYS A 81 14.05 1.36 32.72
CA LYS A 81 13.59 2.75 32.79
C LYS A 81 14.64 3.62 33.53
N GLY A 82 15.13 3.11 34.66
CA GLY A 82 16.20 3.80 35.40
C GLY A 82 17.48 3.96 34.59
N LYS A 83 17.89 2.95 33.83
CA LYS A 83 19.05 3.01 32.93
C LYS A 83 18.84 3.99 31.79
N LEU A 84 17.62 4.01 31.19
CA LEU A 84 17.26 4.94 30.13
C LEU A 84 17.29 6.38 30.61
N ILE A 85 16.82 6.67 31.82
CA ILE A 85 16.91 8.01 32.42
C ILE A 85 18.36 8.35 32.67
N GLY A 86 19.08 7.44 33.35
CA GLY A 86 20.46 7.64 33.75
C GLY A 86 20.63 8.65 34.88
N LYS A 87 21.86 8.82 35.36
CA LYS A 87 22.17 9.77 36.43
C LYS A 87 21.85 11.20 35.96
N GLU A 88 21.01 11.89 36.72
CA GLU A 88 20.60 13.28 36.42
C GLU A 88 19.92 13.43 35.02
N GLY A 89 19.32 12.37 34.49
CA GLY A 89 18.65 12.41 33.20
C GLY A 89 19.59 12.47 31.98
N ARG A 90 20.89 12.18 32.12
CA ARG A 90 21.86 12.35 31.02
C ARG A 90 21.57 11.42 29.81
N ASN A 91 21.18 10.18 30.08
CA ASN A 91 20.97 9.23 29.00
C ASN A 91 19.71 9.59 28.17
N ILE A 92 18.60 9.89 28.84
CA ILE A 92 17.37 10.29 28.18
C ILE A 92 17.57 11.58 27.38
N THR A 93 18.22 12.61 27.97
CA THR A 93 18.48 13.87 27.26
C THR A 93 19.38 13.66 26.04
N THR A 94 20.41 12.80 26.15
CA THR A 94 21.26 12.47 24.99
C THR A 94 20.47 11.73 23.91
N PHE A 95 19.67 10.75 24.31
CA PHE A 95 18.86 10.00 23.35
C PHE A 95 17.87 10.89 22.62
N GLU A 96 17.10 11.71 23.34
CA GLU A 96 16.12 12.63 22.75
C GLU A 96 16.78 13.63 21.79
N LYS A 97 17.92 14.18 22.17
CA LYS A 97 18.68 15.12 21.34
C LYS A 97 19.22 14.46 20.07
N MET A 98 19.77 13.25 20.18
CA MET A 98 20.35 12.55 19.03
C MET A 98 19.28 12.02 18.07
N ALA A 99 18.23 11.39 18.58
CA ALA A 99 17.16 10.82 17.76
C ALA A 99 16.12 11.87 17.31
N GLY A 100 16.08 13.04 17.92
CA GLY A 100 15.12 14.11 17.60
C GLY A 100 13.68 13.73 17.93
N VAL A 101 13.49 13.08 19.07
CA VAL A 101 12.19 12.60 19.58
C VAL A 101 12.07 12.93 21.07
N SER A 102 10.89 12.78 21.65
CA SER A 102 10.70 12.77 23.11
C SER A 102 10.44 11.35 23.59
N LEU A 103 11.12 10.97 24.68
CA LEU A 103 10.95 9.68 25.35
C LEU A 103 10.08 9.87 26.60
N ILE A 104 8.89 9.29 26.59
CA ILE A 104 7.95 9.36 27.71
C ILE A 104 8.07 8.07 28.52
N ILE A 105 8.46 8.24 29.77
CA ILE A 105 8.61 7.16 30.75
C ILE A 105 7.62 7.44 31.87
N ASP A 106 6.56 6.66 31.94
CA ASP A 106 5.50 6.74 32.93
C ASP A 106 5.45 5.48 33.82
N ASP A 107 4.42 5.38 34.66
CA ASP A 107 4.21 4.25 35.58
C ASP A 107 3.66 3.00 34.88
N THR A 108 3.45 3.02 33.56
CA THR A 108 2.99 1.83 32.82
C THR A 108 4.05 0.74 32.88
N PRO A 109 3.74 -0.46 33.40
CA PRO A 109 4.74 -1.52 33.57
C PRO A 109 5.39 -1.92 32.24
N ASP A 110 6.69 -2.18 32.28
CA ASP A 110 7.48 -2.72 31.17
C ASP A 110 7.31 -2.00 29.83
N THR A 111 7.06 -0.68 29.89
CA THR A 111 6.73 0.11 28.69
C THR A 111 7.37 1.48 28.72
N VAL A 112 7.80 1.95 27.55
CA VAL A 112 8.21 3.33 27.30
C VAL A 112 7.59 3.80 25.97
N PHE A 113 7.35 5.10 25.84
CA PHE A 113 6.76 5.68 24.64
C PHE A 113 7.73 6.64 23.96
N ILE A 114 7.81 6.56 22.65
CA ILE A 114 8.52 7.53 21.83
C ILE A 114 7.49 8.45 21.17
N SER A 115 7.63 9.74 21.34
CA SER A 115 6.77 10.76 20.75
C SER A 115 7.55 11.63 19.75
N ALA A 116 7.06 11.73 18.53
CA ALA A 116 7.50 12.67 17.51
C ALA A 116 6.48 12.76 16.38
N PHE A 117 6.42 13.90 15.71
CA PHE A 117 5.59 14.05 14.51
C PHE A 117 6.14 13.29 13.30
N ASP A 118 7.46 13.23 13.14
CA ASP A 118 8.13 12.53 12.05
C ASP A 118 8.18 11.03 12.31
N LEU A 119 7.41 10.26 11.53
CA LEU A 119 7.35 8.80 11.60
C LEU A 119 8.71 8.13 11.34
N TYR A 120 9.55 8.72 10.49
CA TYR A 120 10.87 8.18 10.21
C TYR A 120 11.80 8.36 11.42
N ARG A 121 11.77 9.52 12.07
CA ARG A 121 12.50 9.72 13.33
C ARG A 121 12.05 8.75 14.42
N ARG A 122 10.74 8.52 14.55
CA ARG A 122 10.21 7.51 15.50
C ARG A 122 10.69 6.11 15.16
N TYR A 123 10.76 5.76 13.89
CA TYR A 123 11.31 4.47 13.45
C TYR A 123 12.78 4.33 13.83
N ILE A 124 13.62 5.32 13.53
CA ILE A 124 15.05 5.33 13.92
C ILE A 124 15.21 5.25 15.44
N ALA A 125 14.46 6.07 16.17
CA ALA A 125 14.49 6.07 17.64
C ALA A 125 14.09 4.69 18.22
N LYS A 126 13.00 4.09 17.70
CA LYS A 126 12.57 2.75 18.10
C LYS A 126 13.66 1.71 17.88
N LYS A 127 14.25 1.68 16.67
CA LYS A 127 15.32 0.73 16.33
C LYS A 127 16.59 0.94 17.18
N SER A 128 16.95 2.20 17.44
CA SER A 128 18.09 2.52 18.30
C SER A 128 17.84 2.08 19.73
N LEU A 129 16.64 2.31 20.25
CA LEU A 129 16.29 1.92 21.62
C LEU A 129 16.26 0.39 21.78
N GLU A 130 15.70 -0.34 20.82
CA GLU A 130 15.71 -1.80 20.79
C GLU A 130 17.16 -2.34 20.87
N LYS A 131 18.08 -1.80 20.06
CA LYS A 131 19.50 -2.18 20.08
C LYS A 131 20.20 -1.85 21.41
N LEU A 132 19.91 -0.70 21.99
CA LEU A 132 20.46 -0.28 23.29
C LEU A 132 20.00 -1.16 24.44
N ILE A 133 18.72 -1.59 24.39
CA ILE A 133 18.14 -2.49 25.39
C ILE A 133 18.77 -3.89 25.26
N GLU A 134 18.92 -4.39 24.03
CA GLU A 134 19.54 -5.68 23.75
C GLU A 134 21.03 -5.72 24.18
N ASP A 135 21.78 -4.65 23.86
CA ASP A 135 23.18 -4.49 24.26
C ASP A 135 23.35 -4.30 25.80
N GLY A 136 22.32 -3.78 26.48
CA GLY A 136 22.31 -3.54 27.93
C GLY A 136 23.20 -2.37 28.38
N ARG A 137 23.95 -1.74 27.47
CA ARG A 137 24.85 -0.60 27.75
C ARG A 137 24.19 0.70 27.32
N ILE A 138 23.55 1.38 28.26
CA ILE A 138 22.86 2.64 28.02
C ILE A 138 23.65 3.77 28.65
N GLN A 139 24.57 4.35 27.88
CA GLN A 139 25.43 5.47 28.26
C GLN A 139 25.51 6.48 27.10
N PRO A 140 25.76 7.79 27.37
CA PRO A 140 25.71 8.81 26.33
C PRO A 140 26.53 8.49 25.07
N ALA A 141 27.79 8.10 25.21
CA ALA A 141 28.64 7.76 24.06
C ALA A 141 28.10 6.59 23.25
N ARG A 142 27.54 5.56 23.91
CA ARG A 142 26.95 4.42 23.22
C ARG A 142 25.64 4.77 22.54
N ILE A 143 24.84 5.65 23.15
CA ILE A 143 23.62 6.18 22.57
C ILE A 143 23.92 6.90 21.24
N GLU A 144 24.93 7.80 21.25
CA GLU A 144 25.36 8.52 20.05
C GLU A 144 25.81 7.57 18.93
N GLU A 145 26.60 6.56 19.28
CA GLU A 145 27.09 5.56 18.33
C GLU A 145 25.95 4.77 17.71
N VAL A 146 25.03 4.24 18.54
CA VAL A 146 23.91 3.39 18.07
C VAL A 146 22.92 4.20 17.25
N VAL A 147 22.61 5.45 17.64
CA VAL A 147 21.69 6.29 16.87
C VAL A 147 22.27 6.60 15.50
N LYS A 148 23.55 7.03 15.41
CA LYS A 148 24.21 7.30 14.12
C LYS A 148 24.28 6.06 13.21
N ALA A 149 24.62 4.91 13.79
CA ALA A 149 24.63 3.65 13.03
C ALA A 149 23.24 3.31 12.49
N THR A 150 22.20 3.49 13.32
CA THR A 150 20.81 3.22 12.91
C THR A 150 20.31 4.22 11.87
N GLU A 151 20.72 5.48 11.93
CA GLU A 151 20.44 6.48 10.87
C GLU A 151 21.04 6.05 9.54
N SER A 152 22.30 5.61 9.52
CA SER A 152 22.95 5.11 8.30
C SER A 152 22.24 3.88 7.72
N GLU A 153 21.83 2.92 8.56
CA GLU A 153 21.01 1.78 8.14
C GLU A 153 19.65 2.24 7.59
N GLY A 154 19.05 3.24 8.22
CA GLY A 154 17.81 3.84 7.78
C GLY A 154 17.90 4.47 6.38
N GLU A 155 19.01 5.14 6.07
CA GLU A 155 19.22 5.69 4.72
C GLU A 155 19.33 4.60 3.65
N ILE A 156 19.99 3.48 3.98
CA ILE A 156 20.03 2.31 3.09
C ILE A 156 18.63 1.77 2.87
N LEU A 157 17.85 1.60 3.93
CA LEU A 157 16.46 1.15 3.85
C LEU A 157 15.59 2.07 2.98
N LEU A 158 15.77 3.39 3.08
CA LEU A 158 15.03 4.35 2.25
C LEU A 158 15.35 4.15 0.76
N LYS A 159 16.62 3.92 0.42
CA LYS A 159 17.03 3.63 -0.97
C LYS A 159 16.44 2.31 -1.47
N GLU A 160 16.47 1.26 -0.65
CA GLU A 160 15.86 -0.03 -0.99
C GLU A 160 14.36 0.10 -1.28
N ILE A 161 13.63 0.82 -0.41
CA ILE A 161 12.20 1.07 -0.60
C ILE A 161 11.96 1.86 -1.89
N GLY A 162 12.74 2.91 -2.14
CA GLY A 162 12.64 3.74 -3.34
C GLY A 162 12.88 2.92 -4.61
N ASN A 163 13.96 2.15 -4.67
CA ASN A 163 14.28 1.28 -5.80
C ASN A 163 13.18 0.27 -6.08
N LYS A 164 12.67 -0.40 -5.04
CA LYS A 164 11.57 -1.35 -5.18
C LYS A 164 10.32 -0.72 -5.80
N VAL A 165 9.97 0.51 -5.41
CA VAL A 165 8.82 1.24 -5.98
C VAL A 165 9.07 1.58 -7.44
N LEU A 166 10.27 2.00 -7.80
CA LEU A 166 10.64 2.32 -9.18
C LEU A 166 10.58 1.08 -10.08
N GLU A 167 11.05 -0.07 -9.59
CA GLU A 167 10.93 -1.36 -10.28
C GLU A 167 9.47 -1.75 -10.50
N GLU A 168 8.63 -1.64 -9.46
CA GLU A 168 7.20 -1.97 -9.53
C GLU A 168 6.44 -1.08 -10.53
N LEU A 169 6.88 0.16 -10.73
CA LEU A 169 6.29 1.14 -11.66
C LEU A 169 7.03 1.21 -13.01
N ASN A 170 8.01 0.34 -13.28
CA ASN A 170 8.84 0.33 -14.49
C ASN A 170 9.53 1.67 -14.79
N ILE A 171 9.90 2.44 -13.78
CA ILE A 171 10.56 3.74 -13.92
C ILE A 171 12.08 3.55 -13.85
N HIS A 172 12.80 3.81 -14.95
CA HIS A 172 14.23 3.48 -15.06
C HIS A 172 15.19 4.69 -15.07
N SER A 173 14.66 5.91 -15.12
CA SER A 173 15.49 7.12 -15.27
C SER A 173 15.14 8.17 -14.23
N ILE A 174 15.58 7.93 -12.99
CA ILE A 174 15.47 8.89 -11.89
C ILE A 174 16.85 9.14 -11.30
N PRO A 175 17.21 10.40 -10.98
CA PRO A 175 18.45 10.71 -10.27
C PRO A 175 18.52 9.99 -8.91
N ASP A 176 19.70 9.45 -8.56
CA ASP A 176 19.92 8.68 -7.34
C ASP A 176 19.53 9.43 -6.06
N GLU A 177 19.62 10.77 -6.10
CA GLU A 177 19.26 11.65 -4.98
C GLU A 177 17.76 11.63 -4.66
N ILE A 178 16.89 11.31 -5.64
CA ILE A 178 15.44 11.26 -5.47
C ILE A 178 14.97 9.91 -4.89
N ILE A 179 15.73 8.84 -5.09
CA ILE A 179 15.37 7.49 -4.64
C ILE A 179 15.04 7.43 -3.13
N PRO A 180 15.89 7.93 -2.23
CA PRO A 180 15.59 7.93 -0.79
C PRO A 180 14.40 8.84 -0.43
N ILE A 181 14.13 9.89 -1.22
CA ILE A 181 12.96 10.76 -1.01
C ILE A 181 11.66 9.98 -1.28
N ILE A 182 11.65 9.18 -2.35
CA ILE A 182 10.53 8.26 -2.65
C ILE A 182 10.36 7.25 -1.52
N GLY A 183 11.46 6.64 -1.05
CA GLY A 183 11.43 5.72 0.08
C GLY A 183 10.87 6.35 1.36
N ARG A 184 11.17 7.63 1.59
CA ARG A 184 10.70 8.37 2.77
C ARG A 184 9.17 8.57 2.79
N LEU A 185 8.48 8.49 1.63
CA LEU A 185 7.03 8.54 1.56
C LEU A 185 6.36 7.40 2.34
N ARG A 186 7.04 6.27 2.55
CA ARG A 186 6.56 5.18 3.42
C ARG A 186 6.29 5.66 4.86
N PHE A 187 7.04 6.64 5.31
CA PHE A 187 6.98 7.21 6.67
C PHE A 187 6.18 8.52 6.69
N ARG A 188 5.35 8.78 5.70
CA ARG A 188 4.47 9.95 5.65
C ARG A 188 3.02 9.51 5.56
N THR A 189 2.20 10.16 6.35
CA THR A 189 0.74 10.03 6.29
C THR A 189 0.11 11.38 5.98
N SER A 190 -1.00 11.37 5.26
CA SER A 190 -1.80 12.55 5.01
C SER A 190 -3.25 12.11 4.94
N TYR A 191 -4.14 12.75 5.69
CA TYR A 191 -5.56 12.38 5.82
C TYR A 191 -5.77 10.89 6.15
N GLY A 192 -4.92 10.33 7.01
CA GLY A 192 -4.97 8.92 7.41
C GLY A 192 -4.49 7.91 6.35
N GLN A 193 -3.96 8.37 5.21
CA GLN A 193 -3.42 7.51 4.16
C GLN A 193 -1.89 7.52 4.14
N ASN A 194 -1.30 6.35 3.88
CA ASN A 194 0.14 6.27 3.65
C ASN A 194 0.49 6.86 2.27
N MET A 195 1.37 7.87 2.25
CA MET A 195 1.70 8.62 1.04
C MET A 195 2.35 7.77 -0.04
N LEU A 196 3.15 6.77 0.31
CA LEU A 196 3.76 5.88 -0.68
C LEU A 196 2.71 5.02 -1.39
N LYS A 197 1.80 4.42 -0.63
CA LYS A 197 0.69 3.63 -1.18
C LYS A 197 -0.18 4.48 -2.09
N HIS A 198 -0.61 5.65 -1.60
CA HIS A 198 -1.45 6.57 -2.36
C HIS A 198 -0.78 7.03 -3.66
N SER A 199 0.50 7.42 -3.63
CA SER A 199 1.22 7.86 -4.82
C SER A 199 1.36 6.74 -5.86
N LYS A 200 1.56 5.49 -5.44
CA LYS A 200 1.57 4.33 -6.34
C LYS A 200 0.21 4.10 -7.00
N GLU A 201 -0.86 4.15 -6.22
CA GLU A 201 -2.24 3.99 -6.73
C GLU A 201 -2.57 5.07 -7.77
N VAL A 202 -2.23 6.33 -7.47
CA VAL A 202 -2.43 7.45 -8.41
C VAL A 202 -1.62 7.24 -9.70
N SER A 203 -0.36 6.79 -9.60
CA SER A 203 0.48 6.52 -10.77
C SER A 203 -0.13 5.44 -11.68
N ILE A 204 -0.58 4.32 -11.10
CA ILE A 204 -1.19 3.21 -11.85
C ILE A 204 -2.50 3.65 -12.52
N ILE A 205 -3.32 4.44 -11.83
CA ILE A 205 -4.58 4.95 -12.39
C ILE A 205 -4.33 5.97 -13.52
N ALA A 206 -3.28 6.78 -13.40
CA ALA A 206 -2.93 7.77 -14.41
C ALA A 206 -2.32 7.16 -15.68
N GLU A 207 -1.73 5.97 -15.60
CA GLU A 207 -1.18 5.22 -16.73
C GLU A 207 -2.28 4.47 -17.52
N ALA A 208 -3.39 4.11 -16.89
CA ALA A 208 -4.50 3.35 -17.48
C ALA A 208 -5.42 4.20 -18.36
#